data_d75d95e456455c75e1bc1dfa84abc559
#
_entry.id   d75d95e456455c75e1bc1dfa84abc559
#
_cell.length_a   1.000
_cell.length_b   1.000
_cell.length_c   1.000
_cell.angle_alpha   90.00
_cell.angle_beta   90.00
_cell.angle_gamma   90.00
#
_symmetry.space_group_name_H-M   'P 1'
#
loop_
_entity.id
_entity.type
_entity.pdbx_description
1 polymer ?
#
loop_
_entity_poly.entity_id
_entity_poly.type
_entity_poly.pdbx_seq_one_letter_code
_entity_poly.pdbx_strand_id
1 'polypeptide(L)'
;MVTSTEDILKKRTQNEGMISGGHLVAKALKNEGVDAIFTLCGGHIIDIYDGCIEEGIRIFDFRHEQTAAHAADGYARQTGKLGCLVTTAGPGFTNAITGIATAFRSESPVLHIGGQSALSQWKMGGLQELPHMEILKPITKFASTVMSTERVADMVAMAARECFNGACGPSYLEIPRDVLDREVPVETVKLPIKDRYRASIKSQADPSAVKGVVEILKKSERPAILFGQQVWQSRSHIEANQFIEKLKIPAYTNGASRGMIGKGCKYSFDRTRGDAFKQADKIGRAHV
;
A
#
# COMPACT_ATOMS: atom_id res chain seq x y z
N MET A 1 34.95 -21.50 19.96
CA MET A 1 33.75 -22.28 20.21
C MET A 1 32.71 -21.79 19.22
N VAL A 2 32.27 -22.65 18.30
CA VAL A 2 31.20 -22.30 17.35
C VAL A 2 29.90 -22.40 18.15
N THR A 3 29.27 -21.29 18.42
CA THR A 3 27.93 -21.25 19.03
C THR A 3 26.95 -21.95 18.07
N SER A 4 26.19 -22.91 18.57
CA SER A 4 25.22 -23.64 17.74
C SER A 4 24.12 -22.71 17.26
N THR A 5 23.49 -23.04 16.14
CA THR A 5 22.34 -22.27 15.62
C THR A 5 21.20 -22.16 16.65
N GLU A 6 21.04 -23.22 17.48
CA GLU A 6 20.09 -23.25 18.60
C GLU A 6 20.45 -22.29 19.73
N ASP A 7 21.75 -22.11 20.04
CA ASP A 7 22.19 -21.12 21.04
C ASP A 7 22.03 -19.67 20.56
N ILE A 8 22.16 -19.44 19.25
CA ILE A 8 21.90 -18.15 18.63
C ILE A 8 20.39 -17.83 18.65
N LEU A 9 19.55 -18.81 18.36
CA LEU A 9 18.09 -18.68 18.42
C LEU A 9 17.59 -18.49 19.87
N LYS A 10 18.16 -19.21 20.84
CA LYS A 10 17.81 -19.04 22.27
C LYS A 10 18.23 -17.69 22.85
N LYS A 11 19.30 -17.05 22.34
CA LYS A 11 19.72 -15.70 22.76
C LYS A 11 18.80 -14.59 22.24
N ARG A 12 17.93 -14.89 21.26
CA ARG A 12 16.95 -13.94 20.72
C ARG A 12 15.52 -14.11 21.27
N THR A 13 15.30 -15.04 22.22
CA THR A 13 14.03 -15.07 22.95
C THR A 13 13.87 -13.76 23.72
N GLN A 14 12.81 -13.05 23.41
CA GLN A 14 12.40 -11.84 24.12
C GLN A 14 12.42 -12.10 25.64
N ASN A 15 12.95 -11.18 26.41
CA ASN A 15 12.74 -11.20 27.86
C ASN A 15 11.24 -11.24 28.14
N GLU A 16 10.79 -12.10 29.07
CA GLU A 16 9.37 -12.19 29.42
C GLU A 16 8.80 -10.79 29.72
N GLY A 17 7.72 -10.42 29.02
CA GLY A 17 7.08 -9.11 29.16
C GLY A 17 7.73 -7.96 28.37
N MET A 18 8.76 -8.22 27.57
CA MET A 18 9.40 -7.21 26.71
C MET A 18 9.10 -7.47 25.24
N ILE A 19 9.14 -6.41 24.41
CA ILE A 19 8.94 -6.52 22.96
C ILE A 19 9.86 -5.53 22.23
N SER A 20 10.53 -5.99 21.15
CA SER A 20 11.34 -5.10 20.32
C SER A 20 10.51 -4.30 19.33
N GLY A 21 11.10 -3.22 18.80
CA GLY A 21 10.48 -2.41 17.75
C GLY A 21 10.17 -3.21 16.49
N GLY A 22 11.04 -4.13 16.09
CA GLY A 22 10.80 -5.00 14.93
C GLY A 22 9.58 -5.90 15.10
N HIS A 23 9.41 -6.50 16.27
CA HIS A 23 8.22 -7.30 16.60
C HIS A 23 6.96 -6.43 16.68
N LEU A 24 7.07 -5.18 17.17
CA LEU A 24 5.96 -4.23 17.15
C LEU A 24 5.52 -3.87 15.73
N VAL A 25 6.48 -3.71 14.79
CA VAL A 25 6.15 -3.54 13.37
C VAL A 25 5.33 -4.72 12.88
N ALA A 26 5.79 -5.96 13.11
CA ALA A 26 5.09 -7.15 12.65
C ALA A 26 3.68 -7.29 13.26
N LYS A 27 3.52 -7.06 14.57
CA LYS A 27 2.22 -7.08 15.22
C LYS A 27 1.27 -6.02 14.66
N ALA A 28 1.77 -4.81 14.41
CA ALA A 28 0.98 -3.74 13.81
C ALA A 28 0.58 -4.08 12.36
N LEU A 29 1.49 -4.63 11.56
CA LEU A 29 1.20 -5.11 10.20
C LEU A 29 0.15 -6.22 10.21
N LYS A 30 0.26 -7.18 11.14
CA LYS A 30 -0.74 -8.24 11.30
C LYS A 30 -2.11 -7.69 11.63
N ASN A 31 -2.18 -6.71 12.54
CA ASN A 31 -3.42 -6.00 12.90
C ASN A 31 -4.04 -5.27 11.68
N GLU A 32 -3.21 -4.75 10.76
CA GLU A 32 -3.66 -4.17 9.49
C GLU A 32 -4.15 -5.22 8.47
N GLY A 33 -3.96 -6.50 8.73
CA GLY A 33 -4.32 -7.62 7.86
C GLY A 33 -3.28 -7.88 6.77
N VAL A 34 -2.02 -7.48 7.01
CA VAL A 34 -0.89 -7.84 6.16
C VAL A 34 -0.55 -9.30 6.39
N ASP A 35 -0.52 -10.08 5.33
CA ASP A 35 -0.17 -11.50 5.33
C ASP A 35 1.16 -11.80 4.64
N ALA A 36 1.76 -10.77 4.04
CA ALA A 36 3.05 -10.88 3.36
C ALA A 36 3.79 -9.54 3.31
N ILE A 37 5.11 -9.58 3.45
CA ILE A 37 6.01 -8.48 3.13
C ILE A 37 6.85 -8.82 1.89
N PHE A 38 7.14 -7.79 1.10
CA PHE A 38 7.99 -7.86 -0.10
C PHE A 38 9.29 -7.11 0.21
N THR A 39 10.45 -7.74 0.02
CA THR A 39 11.68 -7.23 0.63
C THR A 39 12.94 -7.72 -0.07
N LEU A 40 14.07 -7.11 0.25
CA LEU A 40 15.41 -7.64 0.12
C LEU A 40 16.14 -7.40 1.44
N CYS A 41 16.75 -8.45 1.97
CA CYS A 41 17.39 -8.45 3.29
C CYS A 41 18.49 -7.38 3.43
N GLY A 42 18.54 -6.76 4.59
CA GLY A 42 19.60 -5.81 4.96
C GLY A 42 19.68 -5.58 6.47
N GLY A 43 20.86 -5.21 6.95
CA GLY A 43 21.15 -5.17 8.39
C GLY A 43 20.26 -4.25 9.25
N HIS A 44 19.62 -3.24 8.66
CA HIS A 44 18.78 -2.29 9.40
C HIS A 44 17.36 -2.80 9.68
N ILE A 45 16.95 -3.94 9.11
CA ILE A 45 15.54 -4.41 9.14
C ILE A 45 15.38 -5.87 9.61
N ILE A 46 16.47 -6.48 10.12
CA ILE A 46 16.47 -7.91 10.53
C ILE A 46 15.40 -8.17 11.59
N ASP A 47 15.27 -7.31 12.58
CA ASP A 47 14.28 -7.50 13.66
C ASP A 47 12.83 -7.50 13.17
N ILE A 48 12.55 -6.82 12.05
CA ILE A 48 11.23 -6.90 11.40
C ILE A 48 10.97 -8.31 10.88
N TYR A 49 12.00 -8.99 10.37
CA TYR A 49 11.86 -10.38 9.87
C TYR A 49 11.57 -11.36 11.00
N ASP A 50 12.29 -11.24 12.12
CA ASP A 50 12.06 -12.08 13.29
C ASP A 50 10.60 -11.93 13.75
N GLY A 51 10.10 -10.71 13.88
CA GLY A 51 8.71 -10.46 14.22
C GLY A 51 7.71 -10.98 13.18
N CYS A 52 8.02 -10.87 11.87
CA CYS A 52 7.17 -11.40 10.81
C CYS A 52 7.05 -12.91 10.86
N ILE A 53 8.14 -13.62 11.18
CA ILE A 53 8.14 -15.09 11.35
C ILE A 53 7.23 -15.48 12.51
N GLU A 54 7.33 -14.80 13.66
CA GLU A 54 6.49 -15.08 14.84
C GLU A 54 5.00 -14.83 14.56
N GLU A 55 4.68 -13.74 13.84
CA GLU A 55 3.29 -13.39 13.50
C GLU A 55 2.73 -14.19 12.30
N GLY A 56 3.52 -15.08 11.70
CA GLY A 56 3.12 -15.86 10.53
C GLY A 56 2.87 -14.98 9.29
N ILE A 57 3.61 -13.88 9.16
CA ILE A 57 3.64 -13.03 7.97
C ILE A 57 4.67 -13.60 7.01
N ARG A 58 4.26 -13.89 5.78
CA ARG A 58 5.18 -14.45 4.77
C ARG A 58 6.19 -13.41 4.32
N ILE A 59 7.45 -13.82 4.18
CA ILE A 59 8.53 -12.99 3.70
C ILE A 59 8.85 -13.40 2.26
N PHE A 60 8.59 -12.50 1.30
CA PHE A 60 8.98 -12.68 -0.09
C PHE A 60 10.27 -11.91 -0.35
N ASP A 61 11.39 -12.65 -0.41
CA ASP A 61 12.72 -12.11 -0.69
C ASP A 61 12.96 -11.99 -2.19
N PHE A 62 13.44 -10.84 -2.62
CA PHE A 62 13.71 -10.50 -4.01
C PHE A 62 15.22 -10.29 -4.24
N ARG A 63 15.63 -10.19 -5.50
CA ARG A 63 17.02 -9.91 -5.86
C ARG A 63 17.30 -8.43 -6.12
N HIS A 64 16.24 -7.60 -6.06
CA HIS A 64 16.33 -6.16 -6.22
C HIS A 64 15.08 -5.50 -5.63
N GLU A 65 15.25 -4.41 -4.89
CA GLU A 65 14.17 -3.76 -4.15
C GLU A 65 13.12 -3.12 -5.07
N GLN A 66 13.48 -2.71 -6.27
CA GLN A 66 12.51 -2.26 -7.27
C GLN A 66 11.51 -3.37 -7.61
N THR A 67 11.98 -4.61 -7.74
CA THR A 67 11.10 -5.76 -8.00
C THR A 67 10.19 -6.02 -6.81
N ALA A 68 10.70 -5.94 -5.58
CA ALA A 68 9.91 -6.05 -4.36
C ALA A 68 8.82 -4.95 -4.29
N ALA A 69 9.17 -3.71 -4.64
CA ALA A 69 8.23 -2.59 -4.66
C ALA A 69 7.12 -2.78 -5.71
N HIS A 70 7.45 -3.23 -6.91
CA HIS A 70 6.45 -3.57 -7.93
C HIS A 70 5.58 -4.77 -7.53
N ALA A 71 6.14 -5.75 -6.80
CA ALA A 71 5.37 -6.87 -6.28
C ALA A 71 4.36 -6.41 -5.21
N ALA A 72 4.76 -5.53 -4.29
CA ALA A 72 3.88 -4.91 -3.31
C ALA A 72 2.74 -4.11 -3.98
N ASP A 73 3.07 -3.32 -5.02
CA ASP A 73 2.09 -2.59 -5.83
C ASP A 73 1.12 -3.54 -6.54
N GLY A 74 1.62 -4.59 -7.21
CA GLY A 74 0.81 -5.60 -7.86
C GLY A 74 -0.12 -6.33 -6.90
N TYR A 75 0.39 -6.72 -5.72
CA TYR A 75 -0.39 -7.32 -4.65
C TYR A 75 -1.53 -6.40 -4.19
N ALA A 76 -1.24 -5.14 -3.91
CA ALA A 76 -2.23 -4.16 -3.49
C ALA A 76 -3.34 -3.97 -4.53
N ARG A 77 -2.99 -3.84 -5.81
CA ARG A 77 -3.96 -3.71 -6.91
C ARG A 77 -4.87 -4.92 -7.05
N GLN A 78 -4.31 -6.12 -6.97
CA GLN A 78 -5.09 -7.35 -7.17
C GLN A 78 -6.00 -7.65 -5.98
N THR A 79 -5.48 -7.52 -4.78
CA THR A 79 -6.19 -7.93 -3.57
C THR A 79 -7.04 -6.83 -2.95
N GLY A 80 -6.70 -5.55 -3.17
CA GLY A 80 -7.26 -4.40 -2.43
C GLY A 80 -6.78 -4.31 -0.99
N LYS A 81 -5.84 -5.16 -0.59
CA LYS A 81 -5.18 -5.12 0.71
C LYS A 81 -3.99 -4.15 0.68
N LEU A 82 -3.46 -3.85 1.86
CA LEU A 82 -2.22 -3.09 2.00
C LEU A 82 -1.05 -3.91 1.44
N GLY A 83 -0.36 -3.40 0.42
CA GLY A 83 0.93 -3.92 0.00
C GLY A 83 2.01 -3.44 0.97
N CYS A 84 2.86 -4.32 1.46
CA CYS A 84 3.90 -3.95 2.42
C CYS A 84 5.29 -4.21 1.83
N LEU A 85 6.04 -3.14 1.60
CA LEU A 85 7.44 -3.17 1.18
C LEU A 85 8.34 -2.88 2.37
N VAL A 86 9.37 -3.68 2.57
CA VAL A 86 10.39 -3.44 3.61
C VAL A 86 11.76 -3.40 2.96
N THR A 87 12.52 -2.32 3.19
CA THR A 87 13.88 -2.16 2.62
C THR A 87 14.88 -1.72 3.66
N THR A 88 16.14 -2.07 3.46
CA THR A 88 17.23 -1.49 4.24
C THR A 88 17.45 -0.01 3.90
N ALA A 89 18.32 0.65 4.61
CA ALA A 89 18.70 2.04 4.38
C ALA A 89 19.50 2.25 3.05
N GLY A 90 19.64 3.49 2.65
CA GLY A 90 20.50 3.91 1.55
C GLY A 90 20.16 3.28 0.21
N PRO A 91 21.04 2.42 -0.37
CA PRO A 91 20.79 1.83 -1.68
C PRO A 91 19.55 0.95 -1.73
N GLY A 92 19.20 0.22 -0.64
CA GLY A 92 17.98 -0.55 -0.60
C GLY A 92 16.73 0.32 -0.68
N PHE A 93 16.75 1.45 0.01
CA PHE A 93 15.72 2.47 -0.09
C PHE A 93 15.66 3.10 -1.51
N THR A 94 16.80 3.56 -2.06
CA THR A 94 16.81 4.24 -3.36
C THR A 94 16.42 3.33 -4.52
N ASN A 95 16.78 2.06 -4.48
CA ASN A 95 16.36 1.06 -5.46
C ASN A 95 14.84 0.89 -5.54
N ALA A 96 14.11 1.13 -4.45
CA ALA A 96 12.66 0.98 -4.39
C ALA A 96 11.89 2.18 -5.00
N ILE A 97 12.52 3.33 -5.20
CA ILE A 97 11.86 4.60 -5.55
C ILE A 97 10.99 4.48 -6.79
N THR A 98 11.47 3.83 -7.86
CA THR A 98 10.71 3.65 -9.11
C THR A 98 9.39 2.91 -8.86
N GLY A 99 9.41 1.85 -8.02
CA GLY A 99 8.22 1.11 -7.66
C GLY A 99 7.23 1.93 -6.84
N ILE A 100 7.73 2.75 -5.90
CA ILE A 100 6.89 3.64 -5.09
C ILE A 100 6.29 4.77 -5.96
N ALA A 101 7.06 5.36 -6.88
CA ALA A 101 6.55 6.33 -7.84
C ALA A 101 5.43 5.73 -8.72
N THR A 102 5.59 4.45 -9.12
CA THR A 102 4.56 3.71 -9.85
C THR A 102 3.29 3.52 -9.00
N ALA A 103 3.45 3.10 -7.74
CA ALA A 103 2.33 2.96 -6.80
C ALA A 103 1.62 4.30 -6.55
N PHE A 104 2.36 5.40 -6.42
CA PHE A 104 1.81 6.75 -6.26
C PHE A 104 0.96 7.15 -7.46
N ARG A 105 1.50 7.01 -8.69
CA ARG A 105 0.76 7.35 -9.91
C ARG A 105 -0.46 6.45 -10.14
N SER A 106 -0.41 5.22 -9.65
CA SER A 106 -1.50 4.24 -9.77
C SER A 106 -2.46 4.24 -8.58
N GLU A 107 -2.26 5.15 -7.63
CA GLU A 107 -3.10 5.23 -6.42
C GLU A 107 -3.20 3.88 -5.68
N SER A 108 -2.07 3.17 -5.58
CA SER A 108 -2.03 1.86 -4.92
C SER A 108 -1.68 2.01 -3.44
N PRO A 109 -2.43 1.36 -2.52
CA PRO A 109 -2.14 1.42 -1.09
C PRO A 109 -0.92 0.56 -0.76
N VAL A 110 0.26 1.17 -0.76
CA VAL A 110 1.53 0.52 -0.44
C VAL A 110 2.16 1.21 0.77
N LEU A 111 2.41 0.46 1.83
CA LEU A 111 3.23 0.91 2.95
C LEU A 111 4.67 0.50 2.71
N HIS A 112 5.55 1.48 2.55
CA HIS A 112 7.00 1.27 2.48
C HIS A 112 7.61 1.56 3.86
N ILE A 113 8.21 0.56 4.47
CA ILE A 113 8.99 0.67 5.70
C ILE A 113 10.46 0.60 5.31
N GLY A 114 11.19 1.66 5.59
CA GLY A 114 12.63 1.75 5.35
C GLY A 114 13.42 1.77 6.66
N GLY A 115 14.47 0.96 6.73
CA GLY A 115 15.46 1.10 7.80
C GLY A 115 16.26 2.40 7.67
N GLN A 116 16.88 2.84 8.76
CA GLN A 116 17.79 3.99 8.80
C GLN A 116 18.89 3.75 9.84
N SER A 117 19.97 4.51 9.74
CA SER A 117 20.99 4.59 10.79
C SER A 117 20.37 4.92 12.15
N ALA A 118 21.02 4.47 13.22
CA ALA A 118 20.56 4.73 14.58
C ALA A 118 20.40 6.25 14.84
N LEU A 119 19.39 6.65 15.60
CA LEU A 119 19.18 8.04 15.99
C LEU A 119 20.41 8.63 16.70
N SER A 120 21.10 7.82 17.51
CA SER A 120 22.34 8.19 18.18
C SER A 120 23.49 8.51 17.23
N GLN A 121 23.42 8.09 15.98
CA GLN A 121 24.42 8.32 14.91
C GLN A 121 23.91 9.24 13.79
N TRP A 122 22.78 9.89 13.99
CA TRP A 122 22.14 10.74 13.00
C TRP A 122 23.05 11.89 12.54
N LYS A 123 23.26 12.00 11.24
CA LYS A 123 24.15 12.97 10.58
C LYS A 123 25.63 12.80 10.94
N MET A 124 26.02 11.62 11.40
CA MET A 124 27.42 11.29 11.67
C MET A 124 28.05 10.40 10.58
N GLY A 125 27.36 10.22 9.44
CA GLY A 125 27.85 9.36 8.35
C GLY A 125 27.70 7.88 8.67
N GLY A 126 26.58 7.51 9.33
CA GLY A 126 26.24 6.13 9.61
C GLY A 126 26.15 5.26 8.36
N LEU A 127 26.23 3.93 8.52
CA LEU A 127 26.16 3.02 7.39
C LEU A 127 24.86 3.25 6.57
N GLN A 128 25.03 3.55 5.28
CA GLN A 128 23.92 3.75 4.33
C GLN A 128 22.96 4.90 4.69
N GLU A 129 23.40 5.83 5.52
CA GLU A 129 22.60 7.01 5.87
C GLU A 129 22.35 7.88 4.65
N LEU A 130 21.08 8.20 4.36
CA LEU A 130 20.63 9.12 3.32
C LEU A 130 19.41 9.91 3.81
N PRO A 131 19.12 11.08 3.21
CA PRO A 131 17.93 11.87 3.54
C PRO A 131 16.67 11.27 2.87
N HIS A 132 16.22 10.11 3.33
CA HIS A 132 15.12 9.37 2.71
C HIS A 132 13.82 10.17 2.67
N MET A 133 13.55 10.94 3.71
CA MET A 133 12.31 11.74 3.83
C MET A 133 12.18 12.77 2.72
N GLU A 134 13.28 13.47 2.42
CA GLU A 134 13.33 14.50 1.37
C GLU A 134 13.12 13.89 -0.02
N ILE A 135 13.59 12.66 -0.21
CA ILE A 135 13.49 11.94 -1.48
C ILE A 135 12.08 11.41 -1.71
N LEU A 136 11.43 10.79 -0.70
CA LEU A 136 10.13 10.14 -0.88
C LEU A 136 8.91 11.03 -0.61
N LYS A 137 9.04 12.08 0.17
CA LYS A 137 7.92 12.97 0.50
C LYS A 137 7.11 13.44 -0.72
N PRO A 138 7.70 13.78 -1.88
CA PRO A 138 6.94 14.22 -3.05
C PRO A 138 6.10 13.13 -3.73
N ILE A 139 6.40 11.86 -3.51
CA ILE A 139 5.76 10.70 -4.17
C ILE A 139 5.09 9.76 -3.18
N THR A 140 4.74 10.26 -2.00
CA THR A 140 3.97 9.54 -0.97
C THR A 140 2.87 10.43 -0.41
N LYS A 141 1.80 9.83 0.09
CA LYS A 141 0.71 10.56 0.76
C LYS A 141 1.07 10.95 2.19
N PHE A 142 1.91 10.14 2.80
CA PHE A 142 2.39 10.32 4.15
C PHE A 142 3.83 9.82 4.23
N ALA A 143 4.69 10.56 4.91
CA ALA A 143 6.05 10.15 5.19
C ALA A 143 6.45 10.66 6.58
N SER A 144 7.03 9.78 7.41
CA SER A 144 7.45 10.13 8.76
C SER A 144 8.56 9.22 9.25
N THR A 145 9.39 9.74 10.16
CA THR A 145 10.38 8.97 10.91
C THR A 145 9.80 8.58 12.26
N VAL A 146 9.98 7.33 12.67
CA VAL A 146 9.58 6.83 13.99
C VAL A 146 10.70 7.11 14.99
N MET A 147 10.43 7.93 16.00
CA MET A 147 11.46 8.43 16.90
C MET A 147 11.58 7.66 18.21
N SER A 148 10.67 6.70 18.49
CA SER A 148 10.74 5.85 19.68
C SER A 148 10.03 4.52 19.45
N THR A 149 10.50 3.48 20.14
CA THR A 149 9.98 2.13 20.03
C THR A 149 8.51 2.04 20.45
N GLU A 150 8.12 2.75 21.48
CA GLU A 150 6.76 2.80 22.00
C GLU A 150 5.75 3.34 20.96
N ARG A 151 6.23 4.16 19.99
CA ARG A 151 5.42 4.77 18.95
C ARG A 151 5.33 3.96 17.66
N VAL A 152 6.05 2.83 17.56
CA VAL A 152 6.08 2.02 16.33
C VAL A 152 4.68 1.60 15.90
N ALA A 153 3.90 1.03 16.81
CA ALA A 153 2.59 0.46 16.47
C ALA A 153 1.58 1.50 15.98
N ASP A 154 1.51 2.66 16.63
CA ASP A 154 0.58 3.73 16.22
C ASP A 154 1.04 4.45 14.93
N MET A 155 2.36 4.56 14.70
CA MET A 155 2.88 5.12 13.45
C MET A 155 2.64 4.20 12.25
N VAL A 156 2.77 2.88 12.42
CA VAL A 156 2.38 1.91 11.38
C VAL A 156 0.88 2.02 11.08
N ALA A 157 0.05 2.09 12.11
CA ALA A 157 -1.40 2.26 11.95
C ALA A 157 -1.75 3.57 11.23
N MET A 158 -1.09 4.67 11.59
CA MET A 158 -1.27 5.96 10.93
C MET A 158 -0.87 5.89 9.45
N ALA A 159 0.30 5.35 9.13
CA ALA A 159 0.78 5.23 7.77
C ALA A 159 -0.13 4.32 6.92
N ALA A 160 -0.59 3.21 7.48
CA ALA A 160 -1.55 2.32 6.83
C ALA A 160 -2.89 3.01 6.56
N ARG A 161 -3.41 3.80 7.51
CA ARG A 161 -4.62 4.61 7.32
C ARG A 161 -4.45 5.57 6.15
N GLU A 162 -3.34 6.27 6.08
CA GLU A 162 -3.09 7.27 5.02
C GLU A 162 -2.97 6.62 3.64
N CYS A 163 -2.55 5.36 3.54
CA CYS A 163 -2.59 4.62 2.27
C CYS A 163 -4.01 4.51 1.68
N PHE A 164 -5.05 4.50 2.51
CA PHE A 164 -6.45 4.31 2.09
C PHE A 164 -7.30 5.57 2.19
N ASN A 165 -6.83 6.63 2.85
CA ASN A 165 -7.61 7.83 3.07
C ASN A 165 -7.82 8.60 1.76
N GLY A 166 -9.08 8.80 1.32
CA GLY A 166 -9.40 9.42 0.03
C GLY A 166 -8.94 8.56 -1.15
N ALA A 167 -8.30 9.15 -2.15
CA ALA A 167 -7.61 8.39 -3.20
C ALA A 167 -6.46 7.59 -2.57
N CYS A 168 -6.39 6.28 -2.84
CA CYS A 168 -5.33 5.44 -2.30
C CYS A 168 -3.95 5.90 -2.78
N GLY A 169 -2.91 5.48 -2.10
CA GLY A 169 -1.53 5.78 -2.50
C GLY A 169 -0.51 5.29 -1.48
N PRO A 170 0.78 5.36 -1.79
CA PRO A 170 1.82 4.89 -0.89
C PRO A 170 2.05 5.84 0.28
N SER A 171 2.45 5.24 1.40
CA SER A 171 2.99 5.90 2.59
C SER A 171 4.38 5.37 2.90
N TYR A 172 5.20 6.17 3.56
CA TYR A 172 6.55 5.80 3.95
C TYR A 172 6.76 5.98 5.45
N LEU A 173 7.35 4.97 6.09
CA LEU A 173 7.87 5.04 7.44
C LEU A 173 9.36 4.74 7.45
N GLU A 174 10.13 5.69 7.93
CA GLU A 174 11.53 5.49 8.26
C GLU A 174 11.64 5.06 9.70
N ILE A 175 12.28 3.91 9.95
CA ILE A 175 12.47 3.41 11.32
C ILE A 175 13.97 3.21 11.57
N PRO A 176 14.57 4.06 12.42
CA PRO A 176 15.97 3.92 12.79
C PRO A 176 16.24 2.58 13.47
N ARG A 177 17.46 2.07 13.28
CA ARG A 177 17.86 0.76 13.77
C ARG A 177 17.71 0.62 15.27
N ASP A 178 18.16 1.62 16.04
CA ASP A 178 18.05 1.59 17.51
C ASP A 178 16.60 1.64 18.01
N VAL A 179 15.64 2.13 17.19
CA VAL A 179 14.20 2.04 17.47
C VAL A 179 13.68 0.62 17.22
N LEU A 180 14.21 -0.08 16.20
CA LEU A 180 13.84 -1.46 15.89
C LEU A 180 14.43 -2.47 16.87
N ASP A 181 15.70 -2.28 17.24
CA ASP A 181 16.46 -3.19 18.12
C ASP A 181 16.03 -3.07 19.60
N ARG A 182 15.59 -1.88 20.02
CA ARG A 182 15.24 -1.62 21.41
C ARG A 182 14.03 -2.40 21.86
N GLU A 183 14.14 -3.03 23.05
CA GLU A 183 13.02 -3.67 23.73
C GLU A 183 12.35 -2.70 24.72
N VAL A 184 11.03 -2.78 24.81
CA VAL A 184 10.20 -2.02 25.75
C VAL A 184 9.19 -2.93 26.44
N PRO A 185 8.72 -2.63 27.65
CA PRO A 185 7.67 -3.40 28.32
C PRO A 185 6.39 -3.42 27.48
N VAL A 186 5.80 -4.61 27.29
CA VAL A 186 4.59 -4.80 26.46
C VAL A 186 3.43 -3.93 26.97
N GLU A 187 3.32 -3.73 28.28
CA GLU A 187 2.28 -2.90 28.90
C GLU A 187 2.39 -1.41 28.52
N THR A 188 3.56 -0.94 28.09
CA THR A 188 3.74 0.46 27.65
C THR A 188 3.25 0.71 26.24
N VAL A 189 2.99 -0.35 25.46
CA VAL A 189 2.62 -0.27 24.05
C VAL A 189 1.13 -0.53 23.87
N LYS A 190 0.49 0.35 23.09
CA LYS A 190 -0.90 0.18 22.67
C LYS A 190 -0.96 -0.14 21.18
N LEU A 191 -1.51 -1.30 20.85
CA LEU A 191 -1.87 -1.61 19.46
C LEU A 191 -3.21 -0.93 19.15
N PRO A 192 -3.25 0.00 18.18
CA PRO A 192 -4.51 0.62 17.79
C PRO A 192 -5.46 -0.41 17.18
N ILE A 193 -6.75 -0.30 17.50
CA ILE A 193 -7.78 -1.17 16.92
C ILE A 193 -8.15 -0.63 15.55
N LYS A 194 -7.84 -1.36 14.49
CA LYS A 194 -8.01 -0.97 13.08
C LYS A 194 -9.39 -0.37 12.78
N ASP A 195 -10.46 -1.00 13.21
CA ASP A 195 -11.82 -0.55 12.92
C ASP A 195 -12.21 0.76 13.62
N ARG A 196 -11.41 1.23 14.57
CA ARG A 196 -11.63 2.50 15.26
C ARG A 196 -10.98 3.70 14.55
N TYR A 197 -9.97 3.49 13.72
CA TYR A 197 -9.26 4.58 13.05
C TYR A 197 -9.28 4.50 11.53
N ARG A 198 -9.74 3.37 10.95
CA ARG A 198 -9.88 3.18 9.51
C ARG A 198 -11.32 2.80 9.19
N ALA A 199 -12.12 3.82 8.87
CA ALA A 199 -13.52 3.59 8.54
C ALA A 199 -13.68 2.81 7.23
N SER A 200 -14.56 1.82 7.22
CA SER A 200 -14.97 1.08 6.02
C SER A 200 -16.11 1.78 5.25
N ILE A 201 -16.38 3.03 5.56
CA ILE A 201 -17.48 3.80 4.99
C ILE A 201 -17.18 4.13 3.53
N LYS A 202 -18.08 3.73 2.64
CA LYS A 202 -18.03 4.12 1.22
C LYS A 202 -18.80 5.43 1.03
N SER A 203 -18.13 6.43 0.45
CA SER A 203 -18.80 7.67 0.04
C SER A 203 -19.79 7.37 -1.08
N GLN A 204 -20.98 7.96 -1.01
CA GLN A 204 -21.99 7.91 -2.07
C GLN A 204 -22.04 9.25 -2.79
N ALA A 205 -22.39 9.21 -4.08
CA ALA A 205 -22.66 10.44 -4.82
C ALA A 205 -23.97 11.07 -4.34
N ASP A 206 -24.05 12.40 -4.43
CA ASP A 206 -25.28 13.12 -4.13
C ASP A 206 -26.44 12.62 -5.00
N PRO A 207 -27.61 12.29 -4.41
CA PRO A 207 -28.76 11.78 -5.17
C PRO A 207 -29.23 12.71 -6.27
N SER A 208 -29.12 14.02 -6.10
CA SER A 208 -29.50 15.01 -7.12
C SER A 208 -28.54 14.98 -8.32
N ALA A 209 -27.24 14.81 -8.06
CA ALA A 209 -26.23 14.63 -9.11
C ALA A 209 -26.46 13.33 -9.89
N VAL A 210 -26.82 12.25 -9.21
CA VAL A 210 -27.16 10.96 -9.87
C VAL A 210 -28.35 11.13 -10.77
N LYS A 211 -29.43 11.80 -10.31
CA LYS A 211 -30.60 12.11 -11.15
C LYS A 211 -30.21 12.92 -12.38
N GLY A 212 -29.36 13.93 -12.22
CA GLY A 212 -28.84 14.74 -13.34
C GLY A 212 -28.12 13.90 -14.39
N VAL A 213 -27.26 12.95 -13.97
CA VAL A 213 -26.57 12.03 -14.89
C VAL A 213 -27.58 11.13 -15.62
N VAL A 214 -28.61 10.61 -14.93
CA VAL A 214 -29.65 9.79 -15.54
C VAL A 214 -30.40 10.56 -16.63
N GLU A 215 -30.77 11.83 -16.38
CA GLU A 215 -31.47 12.66 -17.39
C GLU A 215 -30.57 12.98 -18.60
N ILE A 216 -29.27 13.18 -18.40
CA ILE A 216 -28.31 13.33 -19.49
C ILE A 216 -28.25 12.04 -20.33
N LEU A 217 -28.15 10.87 -19.72
CA LEU A 217 -28.09 9.59 -20.41
C LEU A 217 -29.37 9.30 -21.19
N LYS A 218 -30.55 9.63 -20.64
CA LYS A 218 -31.84 9.46 -21.34
C LYS A 218 -31.94 10.30 -22.64
N LYS A 219 -31.27 11.42 -22.68
CA LYS A 219 -31.26 12.34 -23.83
C LYS A 219 -30.14 12.07 -24.83
N SER A 220 -29.23 11.19 -24.49
CA SER A 220 -28.08 10.86 -25.33
C SER A 220 -28.44 9.84 -26.38
N GLU A 221 -27.99 10.07 -27.62
CA GLU A 221 -28.18 9.16 -28.75
C GLU A 221 -27.00 8.17 -28.88
N ARG A 222 -25.80 8.64 -28.60
CA ARG A 222 -24.56 7.86 -28.73
C ARG A 222 -23.65 8.02 -27.50
N PRO A 223 -24.12 7.61 -26.32
CA PRO A 223 -23.30 7.70 -25.10
C PRO A 223 -22.16 6.68 -25.13
N ALA A 224 -21.02 7.03 -24.55
CA ALA A 224 -19.90 6.12 -24.27
C ALA A 224 -19.44 6.30 -22.83
N ILE A 225 -18.89 5.25 -22.23
CA ILE A 225 -18.37 5.32 -20.85
C ILE A 225 -16.91 4.86 -20.77
N LEU A 226 -16.12 5.56 -19.99
CA LEU A 226 -14.74 5.22 -19.66
C LEU A 226 -14.62 4.97 -18.14
N PHE A 227 -14.25 3.76 -17.77
CA PHE A 227 -13.94 3.40 -16.38
C PHE A 227 -12.46 3.58 -16.10
N GLY A 228 -12.15 4.34 -15.06
CA GLY A 228 -10.80 4.55 -14.55
C GLY A 228 -10.44 3.61 -13.40
N GLN A 229 -9.23 3.71 -12.92
CA GLN A 229 -8.66 2.80 -11.91
C GLN A 229 -9.42 2.79 -10.58
N GLN A 230 -10.01 3.91 -10.17
CA GLN A 230 -10.72 3.99 -8.89
C GLN A 230 -12.00 3.14 -8.86
N VAL A 231 -12.59 2.82 -10.02
CA VAL A 231 -13.71 1.87 -10.08
C VAL A 231 -13.27 0.46 -9.68
N TRP A 232 -12.05 0.05 -10.08
CA TRP A 232 -11.44 -1.20 -9.62
C TRP A 232 -11.06 -1.15 -8.14
N GLN A 233 -10.44 -0.06 -7.70
CA GLN A 233 -10.01 0.11 -6.30
C GLN A 233 -11.19 0.11 -5.32
N SER A 234 -12.32 0.73 -5.71
CA SER A 234 -13.56 0.70 -4.91
C SER A 234 -14.30 -0.64 -4.97
N ARG A 235 -13.79 -1.62 -5.74
CA ARG A 235 -14.41 -2.93 -5.96
C ARG A 235 -15.84 -2.86 -6.52
N SER A 236 -16.12 -1.82 -7.30
CA SER A 236 -17.43 -1.59 -7.95
C SER A 236 -17.53 -2.22 -9.35
N HIS A 237 -16.74 -3.26 -9.62
CA HIS A 237 -16.72 -3.93 -10.92
C HIS A 237 -18.00 -4.72 -11.19
N ILE A 238 -18.69 -5.24 -10.17
CA ILE A 238 -19.96 -5.93 -10.31
C ILE A 238 -21.05 -4.95 -10.76
N GLU A 239 -21.16 -3.82 -10.06
CA GLU A 239 -22.11 -2.76 -10.37
C GLU A 239 -21.83 -2.14 -11.75
N ALA A 240 -20.56 -1.96 -12.10
CA ALA A 240 -20.16 -1.47 -13.42
C ALA A 240 -20.58 -2.42 -14.56
N ASN A 241 -20.40 -3.74 -14.38
CA ASN A 241 -20.86 -4.72 -15.37
C ASN A 241 -22.40 -4.70 -15.51
N GLN A 242 -23.14 -4.70 -14.40
CA GLN A 242 -24.60 -4.60 -14.41
C GLN A 242 -25.08 -3.32 -15.11
N PHE A 243 -24.40 -2.20 -14.85
CA PHE A 243 -24.71 -0.91 -15.47
C PHE A 243 -24.56 -0.96 -17.00
N ILE A 244 -23.45 -1.52 -17.50
CA ILE A 244 -23.18 -1.65 -18.93
C ILE A 244 -24.23 -2.55 -19.61
N GLU A 245 -24.52 -3.69 -19.03
CA GLU A 245 -25.47 -4.64 -19.58
C GLU A 245 -26.89 -4.07 -19.61
N LYS A 246 -27.27 -3.35 -18.56
CA LYS A 246 -28.60 -2.72 -18.47
C LYS A 246 -28.77 -1.60 -19.50
N LEU A 247 -27.76 -0.75 -19.68
CA LEU A 247 -27.85 0.41 -20.55
C LEU A 247 -27.39 0.15 -21.98
N LYS A 248 -26.67 -0.95 -22.22
CA LYS A 248 -26.10 -1.32 -23.54
C LYS A 248 -25.20 -0.24 -24.14
N ILE A 249 -24.46 0.46 -23.29
CA ILE A 249 -23.58 1.54 -23.67
C ILE A 249 -22.18 1.01 -23.96
N PRO A 250 -21.49 1.45 -25.04
CA PRO A 250 -20.10 1.13 -25.29
C PRO A 250 -19.21 1.53 -24.12
N ALA A 251 -18.50 0.57 -23.54
CA ALA A 251 -17.68 0.73 -22.36
C ALA A 251 -16.20 0.49 -22.66
N TYR A 252 -15.38 1.34 -22.09
CA TYR A 252 -13.93 1.33 -22.21
C TYR A 252 -13.30 1.34 -20.85
N THR A 253 -12.12 0.73 -20.71
CA THR A 253 -11.36 0.67 -19.46
C THR A 253 -9.99 1.34 -19.61
N ASN A 254 -9.47 1.92 -18.51
CA ASN A 254 -8.17 2.55 -18.46
C ASN A 254 -7.44 2.24 -17.15
N GLY A 255 -6.10 2.24 -17.18
CA GLY A 255 -5.30 1.98 -15.99
C GLY A 255 -5.61 0.61 -15.37
N ALA A 256 -5.75 0.57 -14.05
CA ALA A 256 -6.02 -0.65 -13.28
C ALA A 256 -7.43 -1.23 -13.48
N SER A 257 -8.34 -0.49 -14.15
CA SER A 257 -9.67 -1.03 -14.47
C SER A 257 -9.67 -2.00 -15.67
N ARG A 258 -8.55 -2.12 -16.38
CA ARG A 258 -8.43 -3.07 -17.49
C ARG A 258 -8.65 -4.50 -16.99
N GLY A 259 -9.56 -5.21 -17.64
CA GLY A 259 -9.93 -6.58 -17.27
C GLY A 259 -11.07 -6.66 -16.25
N MET A 260 -11.59 -5.55 -15.70
CA MET A 260 -12.72 -5.58 -14.77
C MET A 260 -14.06 -5.92 -15.42
N ILE A 261 -14.17 -5.71 -16.73
CA ILE A 261 -15.36 -6.09 -17.50
C ILE A 261 -15.16 -7.52 -18.01
N GLY A 262 -16.15 -8.38 -17.78
CA GLY A 262 -16.09 -9.79 -18.16
C GLY A 262 -15.89 -10.00 -19.68
N LYS A 263 -15.11 -11.02 -20.05
CA LYS A 263 -14.82 -11.36 -21.45
C LYS A 263 -16.05 -11.60 -22.35
N GLY A 264 -17.21 -11.91 -21.77
CA GLY A 264 -18.46 -12.14 -22.50
C GLY A 264 -19.32 -10.89 -22.73
N CYS A 265 -18.91 -9.74 -22.22
CA CYS A 265 -19.67 -8.50 -22.36
C CYS A 265 -19.60 -7.97 -23.79
N LYS A 266 -20.75 -7.94 -24.46
CA LYS A 266 -20.87 -7.47 -25.86
C LYS A 266 -20.62 -5.97 -26.04
N TYR A 267 -20.62 -5.22 -24.95
CA TYR A 267 -20.50 -3.75 -24.92
C TYR A 267 -19.11 -3.29 -24.45
N SER A 268 -18.18 -4.20 -24.20
CA SER A 268 -16.80 -3.89 -23.83
C SER A 268 -15.89 -3.82 -25.04
N PHE A 269 -15.19 -2.69 -25.24
CA PHE A 269 -14.33 -2.45 -26.38
C PHE A 269 -12.98 -1.86 -25.92
N ASP A 270 -11.89 -2.54 -26.24
CA ASP A 270 -10.55 -2.12 -25.79
C ASP A 270 -9.81 -1.21 -26.75
N ARG A 271 -9.97 -1.43 -28.08
CA ARG A 271 -9.11 -0.82 -29.11
C ARG A 271 -9.74 0.33 -29.88
N THR A 272 -11.05 0.50 -29.85
CA THR A 272 -11.79 1.49 -30.66
C THR A 272 -12.16 2.75 -29.88
N ARG A 273 -11.55 2.96 -28.70
CA ARG A 273 -11.88 4.10 -27.81
C ARG A 273 -11.78 5.45 -28.51
N GLY A 274 -10.72 5.68 -29.29
CA GLY A 274 -10.50 6.94 -29.99
C GLY A 274 -11.63 7.26 -30.99
N ASP A 275 -12.07 6.27 -31.74
CA ASP A 275 -13.13 6.44 -32.74
C ASP A 275 -14.49 6.58 -32.10
N ALA A 276 -14.78 5.81 -31.05
CA ALA A 276 -16.01 5.93 -30.31
C ALA A 276 -16.16 7.34 -29.65
N PHE A 277 -15.07 7.86 -29.08
CA PHE A 277 -15.12 9.19 -28.42
C PHE A 277 -15.26 10.34 -29.42
N LYS A 278 -14.82 10.21 -30.67
CA LYS A 278 -15.09 11.18 -31.73
C LYS A 278 -16.55 11.21 -32.16
N GLN A 279 -17.24 10.07 -32.06
CA GLN A 279 -18.62 9.91 -32.51
C GLN A 279 -19.64 10.04 -31.37
N ALA A 280 -19.20 9.90 -30.12
CA ALA A 280 -20.08 9.99 -28.95
C ALA A 280 -20.60 11.44 -28.75
N ASP A 281 -21.89 11.57 -28.52
CA ASP A 281 -22.50 12.84 -28.12
C ASP A 281 -22.32 13.14 -26.63
N LYS A 282 -22.14 12.09 -25.82
CA LYS A 282 -21.79 12.16 -24.38
C LYS A 282 -20.75 11.14 -24.01
N ILE A 283 -19.78 11.53 -23.21
CA ILE A 283 -18.76 10.66 -22.66
C ILE A 283 -18.83 10.75 -21.13
N GLY A 284 -19.29 9.67 -20.52
CA GLY A 284 -19.20 9.50 -19.06
C GLY A 284 -17.81 9.02 -18.67
N ARG A 285 -17.14 9.74 -17.76
CA ARG A 285 -15.86 9.32 -17.18
C ARG A 285 -16.07 8.99 -15.71
N ALA A 286 -15.85 7.75 -15.34
CA ALA A 286 -15.84 7.32 -13.96
C ALA A 286 -14.39 7.19 -13.49
N HIS A 287 -13.91 8.20 -12.82
CA HIS A 287 -12.55 8.30 -12.24
C HIS A 287 -11.42 7.88 -13.18
N VAL A 288 -11.03 8.78 -14.04
CA VAL A 288 -9.92 8.61 -14.99
C VAL A 288 -8.69 9.36 -14.54
#